data_dd8ef5844e0c119c08c04f58d6211c66
#
_entry.id   dd8ef5844e0c119c08c04f58d6211c66
#
_cell.length_a   1.000
_cell.length_b   1.000
_cell.length_c   1.000
_cell.angle_alpha   90.00
_cell.angle_beta   90.00
_cell.angle_gamma   90.00
#
_symmetry.space_group_name_H-M   'P 1'
#
loop_
_entity.id
_entity.type
_entity.pdbx_description
1 polymer ?
#
loop_
_entity_poly.entity_id
_entity_poly.type
_entity_poly.pdbx_seq_one_letter_code
_entity_poly.pdbx_strand_id
1 'polypeptide(L)'
;YDEIDFVIKEIRHFLAEGLKPEDIMVISLDDRNAKMYFKNLSSKLSDLGILTNNLLTTYSDNPPFKLDRMVTLSTVHRAKGNEAACVLVLGIDAMFQTKNYRRTRNKIFTAFTRTKAWLRVSGIGEGAKHFEKEINISLENSPKLIFKVPNKKNLDHIQRDLGEKSQQLQLFREEFKKLQESGLTNQEIEEEMQRLMGGVDGEC
;
A
#
# COMPACT_ATOMS: atom_id res chain seq x y z
N TYR A 1 -20.39 1.45 -11.72
CA TYR A 1 -19.08 1.91 -12.22
C TYR A 1 -18.01 1.05 -11.57
N ASP A 2 -17.45 0.18 -12.36
CA ASP A 2 -16.35 -0.68 -11.94
C ASP A 2 -15.05 0.12 -12.01
N GLU A 3 -14.16 -0.01 -11.02
CA GLU A 3 -12.82 0.59 -11.03
C GLU A 3 -12.05 0.25 -12.30
N ILE A 4 -12.25 -0.96 -12.84
CA ILE A 4 -11.62 -1.41 -14.08
C ILE A 4 -12.07 -0.55 -15.26
N ASP A 5 -13.37 -0.23 -15.35
CA ASP A 5 -13.91 0.61 -16.44
C ASP A 5 -13.38 2.04 -16.35
N PHE A 6 -13.22 2.56 -15.12
CA PHE A 6 -12.55 3.85 -14.89
C PHE A 6 -11.11 3.82 -15.41
N VAL A 7 -10.33 2.81 -15.06
CA VAL A 7 -8.93 2.69 -15.50
C VAL A 7 -8.82 2.58 -17.03
N ILE A 8 -9.68 1.78 -17.64
CA ILE A 8 -9.71 1.65 -19.12
C ILE A 8 -10.01 3.00 -19.76
N LYS A 9 -10.99 3.74 -19.23
CA LYS A 9 -11.34 5.07 -19.72
C LYS A 9 -10.15 6.04 -19.63
N GLU A 10 -9.45 6.07 -18.48
CA GLU A 10 -8.29 6.94 -18.29
C GLU A 10 -7.12 6.54 -19.19
N ILE A 11 -6.82 5.24 -19.33
CA ILE A 11 -5.78 4.76 -20.28
C ILE A 11 -6.10 5.22 -21.70
N ARG A 12 -7.32 5.01 -22.17
CA ARG A 12 -7.73 5.43 -23.50
C ARG A 12 -7.63 6.93 -23.70
N HIS A 13 -8.01 7.70 -22.68
CA HIS A 13 -7.88 9.17 -22.71
C HIS A 13 -6.42 9.58 -22.90
N PHE A 14 -5.50 9.08 -22.08
CA PHE A 14 -4.08 9.42 -22.18
C PHE A 14 -3.44 8.96 -23.50
N LEU A 15 -3.83 7.81 -24.03
CA LEU A 15 -3.37 7.34 -25.34
C LEU A 15 -3.89 8.25 -26.47
N ALA A 16 -5.13 8.72 -26.39
CA ALA A 16 -5.70 9.66 -27.35
C ALA A 16 -5.02 11.05 -27.31
N GLU A 17 -4.54 11.47 -26.13
CA GLU A 17 -3.74 12.68 -25.94
C GLU A 17 -2.26 12.50 -26.38
N GLY A 18 -1.89 11.33 -26.90
CA GLY A 18 -0.57 11.07 -27.47
C GLY A 18 0.45 10.46 -26.51
N LEU A 19 0.04 10.07 -25.29
CA LEU A 19 0.92 9.35 -24.39
C LEU A 19 1.15 7.92 -24.91
N LYS A 20 2.37 7.41 -24.80
CA LYS A 20 2.69 6.05 -25.22
C LYS A 20 2.25 5.03 -24.18
N PRO A 21 1.82 3.80 -24.57
CA PRO A 21 1.42 2.77 -23.61
C PRO A 21 2.49 2.47 -22.56
N GLU A 22 3.76 2.42 -22.95
CA GLU A 22 4.89 2.17 -22.05
C GLU A 22 5.13 3.28 -21.03
N ASP A 23 4.53 4.44 -21.18
CA ASP A 23 4.61 5.56 -20.22
C ASP A 23 3.44 5.59 -19.23
N ILE A 24 2.57 4.56 -19.30
CA ILE A 24 1.43 4.38 -18.40
C ILE A 24 1.68 3.17 -17.49
N MET A 25 1.49 3.38 -16.19
CA MET A 25 1.59 2.33 -15.17
C MET A 25 0.30 2.29 -14.34
N VAL A 26 -0.20 1.09 -14.11
CA VAL A 26 -1.31 0.83 -13.19
C VAL A 26 -0.76 0.14 -11.95
N ILE A 27 -1.02 0.69 -10.77
CA ILE A 27 -0.58 0.15 -9.48
C ILE A 27 -1.80 -0.24 -8.65
N SER A 28 -1.89 -1.50 -8.22
CA SER A 28 -2.86 -1.92 -7.22
C SER A 28 -2.32 -1.75 -5.81
N LEU A 29 -3.10 -1.11 -4.94
CA LEU A 29 -2.87 -1.06 -3.50
C LEU A 29 -3.43 -2.29 -2.79
N ASP A 30 -4.41 -2.97 -3.39
CA ASP A 30 -4.97 -4.22 -2.89
C ASP A 30 -4.16 -5.41 -3.41
N ASP A 31 -3.18 -5.86 -2.63
CA ASP A 31 -2.33 -7.00 -3.01
C ASP A 31 -3.11 -8.31 -3.09
N ARG A 32 -4.22 -8.46 -2.32
CA ARG A 32 -5.00 -9.70 -2.26
C ARG A 32 -5.74 -9.94 -3.56
N ASN A 33 -6.32 -8.90 -4.13
CA ASN A 33 -7.15 -8.97 -5.33
C ASN A 33 -6.39 -8.54 -6.60
N ALA A 34 -5.17 -8.04 -6.49
CA ALA A 34 -4.39 -7.51 -7.62
C ALA A 34 -4.30 -8.48 -8.81
N LYS A 35 -4.10 -9.77 -8.56
CA LYS A 35 -4.01 -10.79 -9.62
C LYS A 35 -5.30 -10.91 -10.43
N MET A 36 -6.45 -10.87 -9.75
CA MET A 36 -7.77 -10.92 -10.39
C MET A 36 -8.05 -9.62 -11.17
N TYR A 37 -7.80 -8.46 -10.56
CA TYR A 37 -7.96 -7.17 -11.21
C TYR A 37 -7.13 -7.07 -12.48
N PHE A 38 -5.85 -7.43 -12.41
CA PHE A 38 -4.97 -7.33 -13.57
C PHE A 38 -5.31 -8.33 -14.67
N LYS A 39 -5.80 -9.52 -14.33
CA LYS A 39 -6.30 -10.48 -15.31
C LYS A 39 -7.50 -9.88 -16.08
N ASN A 40 -8.48 -9.33 -15.38
CA ASN A 40 -9.66 -8.71 -15.98
C ASN A 40 -9.29 -7.47 -16.80
N LEU A 41 -8.44 -6.61 -16.24
CA LEU A 41 -7.98 -5.40 -16.93
C LEU A 41 -7.20 -5.74 -18.21
N SER A 42 -6.28 -6.71 -18.16
CA SER A 42 -5.52 -7.16 -19.33
C SER A 42 -6.43 -7.71 -20.42
N SER A 43 -7.45 -8.50 -20.05
CA SER A 43 -8.41 -9.03 -21.03
C SER A 43 -9.18 -7.92 -21.73
N LYS A 44 -9.80 -7.01 -20.96
CA LYS A 44 -10.57 -5.89 -21.51
C LYS A 44 -9.71 -4.92 -22.35
N LEU A 45 -8.47 -4.67 -21.95
CA LEU A 45 -7.54 -3.84 -22.73
C LEU A 45 -7.10 -4.54 -24.02
N SER A 46 -6.87 -5.86 -23.98
CA SER A 46 -6.55 -6.66 -25.17
C SER A 46 -7.67 -6.62 -26.20
N ASP A 47 -8.93 -6.68 -25.78
CA ASP A 47 -10.10 -6.54 -26.68
C ASP A 47 -10.15 -5.18 -27.37
N LEU A 48 -9.49 -4.18 -26.81
CA LEU A 48 -9.32 -2.83 -27.38
C LEU A 48 -8.00 -2.64 -28.13
N GLY A 49 -7.21 -3.70 -28.31
CA GLY A 49 -5.92 -3.64 -28.99
C GLY A 49 -4.79 -3.03 -28.14
N ILE A 50 -4.99 -2.86 -26.83
CA ILE A 50 -4.00 -2.29 -25.92
C ILE A 50 -3.30 -3.43 -25.16
N LEU A 51 -1.99 -3.58 -25.40
CA LEU A 51 -1.18 -4.62 -24.77
C LEU A 51 -0.77 -4.23 -23.35
N THR A 52 -0.64 -5.24 -22.48
CA THR A 52 -0.24 -5.05 -21.08
C THR A 52 0.95 -5.90 -20.70
N ASN A 53 1.87 -5.33 -19.93
CA ASN A 53 2.93 -6.05 -19.22
C ASN A 53 2.47 -6.30 -17.79
N ASN A 54 1.87 -7.47 -17.54
CA ASN A 54 1.37 -7.83 -16.22
C ASN A 54 2.46 -8.54 -15.41
N LEU A 55 3.09 -7.81 -14.50
CA LEU A 55 4.20 -8.30 -13.70
C LEU A 55 3.83 -9.39 -12.68
N LEU A 56 2.53 -9.64 -12.43
CA LEU A 56 2.07 -10.72 -11.55
C LEU A 56 1.91 -12.07 -12.25
N THR A 57 1.84 -12.09 -13.58
CA THR A 57 1.63 -13.31 -14.38
C THR A 57 2.84 -13.72 -15.20
N THR A 58 3.88 -12.90 -15.24
CA THR A 58 5.10 -13.20 -15.97
C THR A 58 5.90 -14.27 -15.23
N TYR A 59 6.20 -15.39 -15.88
CA TYR A 59 6.90 -16.56 -15.33
C TYR A 59 8.42 -16.39 -15.21
N SER A 60 8.96 -15.23 -15.54
CA SER A 60 10.38 -14.93 -15.40
C SER A 60 10.72 -14.50 -13.98
N ASP A 61 11.83 -14.95 -13.44
CA ASP A 61 12.32 -14.55 -12.11
C ASP A 61 12.60 -13.03 -12.02
N ASN A 62 12.93 -12.40 -13.14
CA ASN A 62 13.16 -10.96 -13.22
C ASN A 62 12.61 -10.38 -14.54
N PRO A 63 11.29 -10.24 -14.69
CA PRO A 63 10.71 -9.69 -15.91
C PRO A 63 11.08 -8.21 -16.08
N PRO A 64 11.30 -7.75 -17.32
CA PRO A 64 11.53 -6.33 -17.57
C PRO A 64 10.31 -5.53 -17.10
N PHE A 65 10.58 -4.49 -16.31
CA PHE A 65 9.52 -3.68 -15.72
C PHE A 65 8.72 -2.91 -16.80
N LYS A 66 9.41 -2.39 -17.79
CA LYS A 66 8.83 -1.64 -18.90
C LYS A 66 9.07 -2.38 -20.22
N LEU A 67 8.03 -2.54 -21.01
CA LEU A 67 8.07 -3.09 -22.36
C LEU A 67 7.46 -2.11 -23.35
N ASP A 68 8.08 -1.98 -24.51
CA ASP A 68 7.61 -1.08 -25.56
C ASP A 68 6.18 -1.43 -25.98
N ARG A 69 5.36 -0.42 -26.17
CA ARG A 69 3.95 -0.51 -26.56
C ARG A 69 3.04 -1.27 -25.57
N MET A 70 3.45 -1.41 -24.33
CA MET A 70 2.66 -2.09 -23.31
C MET A 70 2.44 -1.21 -22.09
N VAL A 71 1.22 -1.21 -21.57
CA VAL A 71 0.88 -0.62 -20.27
C VAL A 71 1.37 -1.55 -19.16
N THR A 72 2.12 -1.02 -18.20
CA THR A 72 2.65 -1.82 -17.08
C THR A 72 1.62 -1.98 -15.97
N LEU A 73 1.35 -3.23 -15.54
CA LEU A 73 0.49 -3.55 -14.39
C LEU A 73 1.36 -4.09 -13.25
N SER A 74 1.33 -3.41 -12.10
CA SER A 74 2.25 -3.69 -11.00
C SER A 74 1.59 -3.55 -9.62
N THR A 75 2.15 -4.21 -8.62
CA THR A 75 1.89 -3.88 -7.21
C THR A 75 2.87 -2.81 -6.74
N VAL A 76 2.58 -2.17 -5.60
CA VAL A 76 3.46 -1.12 -5.03
C VAL A 76 4.88 -1.65 -4.80
N HIS A 77 5.01 -2.89 -4.32
CA HIS A 77 6.33 -3.47 -4.03
C HIS A 77 7.18 -3.65 -5.30
N ARG A 78 6.58 -4.11 -6.39
CA ARG A 78 7.28 -4.30 -7.66
C ARG A 78 7.53 -2.96 -8.39
N ALA A 79 6.67 -1.97 -8.18
CA ALA A 79 6.84 -0.62 -8.74
C ALA A 79 7.97 0.18 -8.07
N LYS A 80 8.48 -0.26 -6.91
CA LYS A 80 9.54 0.45 -6.20
C LYS A 80 10.79 0.61 -7.07
N GLY A 81 11.28 1.85 -7.19
CA GLY A 81 12.43 2.19 -8.04
C GLY A 81 12.11 2.50 -9.50
N ASN A 82 10.87 2.27 -9.94
CA ASN A 82 10.43 2.59 -11.29
C ASN A 82 9.45 3.76 -11.30
N GLU A 83 9.36 4.47 -12.41
CA GLU A 83 8.50 5.64 -12.58
C GLU A 83 7.86 5.64 -13.97
N ALA A 84 6.69 6.26 -14.09
CA ALA A 84 5.99 6.46 -15.35
C ALA A 84 5.47 7.89 -15.48
N ALA A 85 5.20 8.34 -16.69
CA ALA A 85 4.60 9.65 -16.91
C ALA A 85 3.20 9.72 -16.32
N CYS A 86 2.39 8.67 -16.53
CA CYS A 86 1.07 8.53 -15.96
C CYS A 86 1.00 7.31 -15.04
N VAL A 87 0.53 7.49 -13.81
CA VAL A 87 0.28 6.41 -12.85
C VAL A 87 -1.19 6.41 -12.44
N LEU A 88 -1.82 5.26 -12.60
CA LEU A 88 -3.18 4.98 -12.19
C LEU A 88 -3.14 4.07 -10.96
N VAL A 89 -3.61 4.55 -9.82
CA VAL A 89 -3.58 3.82 -8.54
C VAL A 89 -4.98 3.31 -8.20
N LEU A 90 -5.11 2.01 -8.03
CA LEU A 90 -6.36 1.29 -7.75
C LEU A 90 -6.46 0.86 -6.29
N GLY A 91 -7.69 0.81 -5.77
CA GLY A 91 -8.00 0.19 -4.49
C GLY A 91 -7.50 0.99 -3.30
N ILE A 92 -7.63 2.32 -3.33
CA ILE A 92 -7.25 3.18 -2.20
C ILE A 92 -8.04 2.83 -0.94
N ASP A 93 -9.27 2.37 -1.06
CA ASP A 93 -10.14 1.93 0.03
C ASP A 93 -9.59 0.72 0.78
N ALA A 94 -8.90 -0.20 0.11
CA ALA A 94 -8.27 -1.35 0.75
C ALA A 94 -7.24 -0.95 1.82
N MET A 95 -6.72 0.27 1.73
CA MET A 95 -5.76 0.80 2.67
C MET A 95 -6.39 1.24 4.00
N PHE A 96 -7.68 1.55 4.03
CA PHE A 96 -8.39 1.96 5.25
C PHE A 96 -8.89 0.77 6.08
N GLN A 97 -8.82 -0.45 5.55
CA GLN A 97 -9.19 -1.67 6.25
C GLN A 97 -8.09 -2.19 7.19
N THR A 98 -6.90 -1.61 7.17
CA THR A 98 -5.75 -2.09 7.94
C THR A 98 -5.59 -1.32 9.25
N LYS A 99 -5.26 -2.05 10.33
CA LYS A 99 -4.98 -1.45 11.65
C LYS A 99 -3.67 -0.64 11.67
N ASN A 100 -2.74 -0.90 10.74
CA ASN A 100 -1.44 -0.25 10.71
C ASN A 100 -1.46 0.98 9.77
N TYR A 101 -1.92 2.09 10.30
CA TYR A 101 -2.06 3.36 9.58
C TYR A 101 -0.75 3.86 8.94
N ARG A 102 0.38 3.71 9.62
CA ARG A 102 1.69 4.17 9.12
C ARG A 102 2.15 3.38 7.89
N ARG A 103 2.08 2.04 7.97
CA ARG A 103 2.43 1.16 6.84
C ARG A 103 1.57 1.45 5.62
N THR A 104 0.29 1.68 5.85
CA THR A 104 -0.68 2.06 4.83
C THR A 104 -0.31 3.37 4.15
N ARG A 105 -0.01 4.41 4.93
CA ARG A 105 0.40 5.71 4.39
C ARG A 105 1.70 5.62 3.59
N ASN A 106 2.68 4.89 4.06
CA ASN A 106 3.93 4.66 3.33
C ASN A 106 3.69 3.95 2.00
N LYS A 107 2.74 3.00 1.96
CA LYS A 107 2.37 2.28 0.73
C LYS A 107 1.73 3.22 -0.30
N ILE A 108 0.78 4.05 0.14
CA ILE A 108 0.14 5.09 -0.69
C ILE A 108 1.20 6.07 -1.21
N PHE A 109 2.04 6.60 -0.33
CA PHE A 109 3.11 7.52 -0.69
C PHE A 109 4.05 6.90 -1.73
N THR A 110 4.45 5.65 -1.53
CA THR A 110 5.32 4.94 -2.48
C THR A 110 4.65 4.83 -3.86
N ALA A 111 3.35 4.51 -3.93
CA ALA A 111 2.63 4.43 -5.20
C ALA A 111 2.56 5.79 -5.90
N PHE A 112 2.21 6.85 -5.17
CA PHE A 112 2.05 8.20 -5.72
C PHE A 112 3.35 8.79 -6.24
N THR A 113 4.46 8.56 -5.54
CA THR A 113 5.78 9.04 -5.94
C THR A 113 6.39 8.27 -7.13
N ARG A 114 5.66 7.32 -7.72
CA ARG A 114 6.04 6.70 -9.01
C ARG A 114 5.62 7.56 -10.21
N THR A 115 4.87 8.61 -9.96
CA THR A 115 4.33 9.51 -10.99
C THR A 115 5.30 10.63 -11.34
N LYS A 116 5.52 10.84 -12.64
CA LYS A 116 6.29 12.00 -13.15
C LYS A 116 5.40 13.19 -13.49
N ALA A 117 4.18 12.94 -14.02
CA ALA A 117 3.31 14.00 -14.50
C ALA A 117 1.85 13.85 -14.06
N TRP A 118 1.21 12.72 -14.35
CA TRP A 118 -0.22 12.54 -14.09
C TRP A 118 -0.50 11.39 -13.13
N LEU A 119 -1.17 11.71 -12.04
CA LEU A 119 -1.68 10.74 -11.07
C LEU A 119 -3.20 10.67 -11.17
N ARG A 120 -3.73 9.45 -11.24
CA ARG A 120 -5.14 9.15 -11.06
C ARG A 120 -5.30 8.14 -9.94
N VAL A 121 -6.29 8.33 -9.11
CA VAL A 121 -6.54 7.45 -7.96
C VAL A 121 -7.99 7.02 -7.99
N SER A 122 -8.23 5.74 -7.78
CA SER A 122 -9.57 5.19 -7.65
C SER A 122 -9.73 4.38 -6.37
N GLY A 123 -10.97 4.23 -5.97
CA GLY A 123 -11.39 3.43 -4.83
C GLY A 123 -12.88 3.46 -4.68
N ILE A 124 -13.41 2.57 -3.86
CA ILE A 124 -14.84 2.40 -3.64
C ILE A 124 -15.21 2.55 -2.15
N GLY A 125 -16.45 2.95 -1.90
CA GLY A 125 -17.02 3.01 -0.55
C GLY A 125 -16.44 4.09 0.36
N GLU A 126 -16.66 3.94 1.68
CA GLU A 126 -16.33 4.96 2.68
C GLU A 126 -14.82 5.19 2.84
N GLY A 127 -14.00 4.15 2.63
CA GLY A 127 -12.54 4.29 2.66
C GLY A 127 -12.03 5.27 1.60
N ALA A 128 -12.55 5.20 0.39
CA ALA A 128 -12.23 6.12 -0.69
C ALA A 128 -12.67 7.56 -0.37
N LYS A 129 -13.86 7.74 0.21
CA LYS A 129 -14.37 9.07 0.63
C LYS A 129 -13.50 9.72 1.70
N HIS A 130 -12.95 8.94 2.62
CA HIS A 130 -12.01 9.46 3.60
C HIS A 130 -10.76 10.05 2.93
N PHE A 131 -10.24 9.34 1.94
CA PHE A 131 -9.07 9.79 1.23
C PHE A 131 -9.36 11.02 0.35
N GLU A 132 -10.52 11.05 -0.31
CA GLU A 132 -10.99 12.20 -1.09
C GLU A 132 -11.05 13.47 -0.24
N LYS A 133 -11.56 13.40 0.99
CA LYS A 133 -11.56 14.54 1.92
C LYS A 133 -10.16 15.05 2.21
N GLU A 134 -9.19 14.16 2.40
CA GLU A 134 -7.80 14.56 2.63
C GLU A 134 -7.18 15.24 1.42
N ILE A 135 -7.46 14.73 0.21
CA ILE A 135 -7.00 15.35 -1.04
C ILE A 135 -7.60 16.76 -1.16
N ASN A 136 -8.90 16.90 -0.95
CA ASN A 136 -9.56 18.19 -1.07
C ASN A 136 -9.00 19.22 -0.08
N ILE A 137 -8.79 18.84 1.18
CA ILE A 137 -8.14 19.68 2.18
C ILE A 137 -6.73 20.09 1.73
N SER A 138 -5.98 19.16 1.13
CA SER A 138 -4.64 19.43 0.62
C SER A 138 -4.66 20.43 -0.55
N LEU A 139 -5.62 20.27 -1.47
CA LEU A 139 -5.79 21.16 -2.61
C LEU A 139 -6.24 22.57 -2.20
N GLU A 140 -7.16 22.68 -1.25
CA GLU A 140 -7.64 23.96 -0.69
C GLU A 140 -6.50 24.75 -0.02
N ASN A 141 -5.54 24.03 0.59
CA ASN A 141 -4.40 24.64 1.25
C ASN A 141 -3.19 24.88 0.32
N SER A 142 -3.23 24.37 -0.92
CA SER A 142 -2.13 24.55 -1.87
C SER A 142 -1.90 26.02 -2.22
N PRO A 143 -0.64 26.48 -2.33
CA PRO A 143 0.63 25.73 -2.23
C PRO A 143 1.20 25.65 -0.80
N LYS A 144 0.44 25.95 0.23
CA LYS A 144 0.91 25.97 1.62
C LYS A 144 0.83 24.57 2.23
N LEU A 145 1.89 24.13 2.89
CA LEU A 145 1.90 22.94 3.72
C LEU A 145 1.46 23.32 5.14
N ILE A 146 0.26 22.90 5.54
CA ILE A 146 -0.27 23.14 6.89
C ILE A 146 -0.20 21.84 7.67
N PHE A 147 0.48 21.85 8.82
CA PHE A 147 0.56 20.71 9.72
C PHE A 147 0.53 21.17 11.19
N LYS A 148 0.03 20.28 12.05
CA LYS A 148 0.10 20.48 13.49
C LYS A 148 1.40 19.92 14.01
N VAL A 149 2.17 20.72 14.75
CA VAL A 149 3.37 20.23 15.43
C VAL A 149 2.91 19.18 16.46
N PRO A 150 3.40 17.93 16.38
CA PRO A 150 3.02 16.90 17.32
C PRO A 150 3.52 17.22 18.70
N ASN A 151 2.73 16.92 19.74
CA ASN A 151 3.18 17.01 21.11
C ASN A 151 4.13 15.83 21.45
N LYS A 152 4.85 15.90 22.58
CA LYS A 152 5.80 14.85 22.97
C LYS A 152 5.17 13.45 23.04
N LYS A 153 3.89 13.32 23.43
CA LYS A 153 3.18 12.03 23.49
C LYS A 153 2.93 11.43 22.10
N ASN A 154 2.83 12.27 21.07
CA ASN A 154 2.62 11.82 19.70
C ASN A 154 3.95 11.59 18.95
N LEU A 155 5.08 12.08 19.49
CA LEU A 155 6.40 11.88 18.88
C LEU A 155 6.82 10.41 18.86
N ASP A 156 6.39 9.62 19.85
CA ASP A 156 6.67 8.17 19.88
C ASP A 156 6.10 7.44 18.66
N HIS A 157 5.02 7.95 18.06
CA HIS A 157 4.45 7.42 16.82
C HIS A 157 5.20 7.88 15.56
N ILE A 158 6.04 8.91 15.67
CA ILE A 158 6.80 9.49 14.55
C ILE A 158 8.23 8.94 14.52
N GLN A 159 8.70 8.37 15.61
CA GLN A 159 10.00 7.69 15.63
C GLN A 159 10.01 6.59 14.57
N ARG A 160 11.05 6.62 13.73
CA ARG A 160 11.27 5.60 12.71
C ARG A 160 11.19 4.23 13.35
N ASP A 161 10.41 3.34 12.75
CA ASP A 161 10.33 1.94 13.17
C ASP A 161 11.71 1.39 13.49
N LEU A 162 11.94 1.13 14.73
CA LEU A 162 13.00 0.27 15.19
C LEU A 162 12.61 -1.21 14.92
N GLY A 163 11.98 -1.44 13.76
CA GLY A 163 11.70 -2.74 13.21
C GLY A 163 10.61 -3.55 13.94
N GLU A 164 10.38 -4.76 13.47
CA GLU A 164 9.41 -5.73 14.03
C GLU A 164 9.60 -6.00 15.52
N LYS A 165 10.84 -5.86 16.04
CA LYS A 165 11.16 -5.95 17.47
C LYS A 165 10.42 -4.92 18.32
N SER A 166 10.16 -3.72 17.82
CA SER A 166 9.45 -2.67 18.55
C SER A 166 7.95 -2.96 18.64
N GLN A 167 7.35 -3.55 17.60
CA GLN A 167 5.95 -3.97 17.62
C GLN A 167 5.75 -5.19 18.55
N GLN A 168 6.65 -6.14 18.51
CA GLN A 168 6.63 -7.29 19.41
C GLN A 168 6.79 -6.88 20.87
N LEU A 169 7.69 -5.94 21.17
CA LEU A 169 7.84 -5.37 22.50
C LEU A 169 6.62 -4.57 22.97
N GLN A 170 5.92 -3.92 22.06
CA GLN A 170 4.70 -3.18 22.38
C GLN A 170 3.52 -4.11 22.67
N LEU A 171 3.34 -5.16 21.85
CA LEU A 171 2.37 -6.22 22.11
C LEU A 171 2.68 -6.94 23.41
N PHE A 172 3.94 -7.23 23.67
CA PHE A 172 4.40 -7.83 24.91
C PHE A 172 4.07 -6.94 26.13
N ARG A 173 4.30 -5.63 26.06
CA ARG A 173 3.95 -4.68 27.12
C ARG A 173 2.45 -4.59 27.37
N GLU A 174 1.64 -4.65 26.31
CA GLU A 174 0.19 -4.63 26.43
C GLU A 174 -0.34 -5.92 27.08
N GLU A 175 0.22 -7.07 26.72
CA GLU A 175 -0.13 -8.34 27.35
C GLU A 175 0.36 -8.44 28.79
N PHE A 176 1.57 -8.00 29.06
CA PHE A 176 2.11 -7.91 30.44
C PHE A 176 1.22 -7.05 31.32
N LYS A 177 0.76 -5.92 30.81
CA LYS A 177 -0.16 -5.03 31.52
C LYS A 177 -1.52 -5.69 31.81
N LYS A 178 -2.07 -6.45 30.87
CA LYS A 178 -3.30 -7.22 31.06
C LYS A 178 -3.14 -8.30 32.14
N LEU A 179 -2.00 -8.97 32.18
CA LEU A 179 -1.70 -9.96 33.19
C LEU A 179 -1.60 -9.32 34.58
N GLN A 180 -1.02 -8.14 34.71
CA GLN A 180 -1.01 -7.36 35.95
C GLN A 180 -2.43 -6.93 36.38
N GLU A 181 -3.25 -6.50 35.41
CA GLU A 181 -4.65 -6.10 35.69
C GLU A 181 -5.53 -7.30 36.06
N SER A 182 -5.13 -8.53 35.70
CA SER A 182 -5.80 -9.78 36.11
C SER A 182 -5.40 -10.25 37.53
N GLY A 183 -4.50 -9.52 38.19
CA GLY A 183 -4.10 -9.78 39.56
C GLY A 183 -2.82 -10.61 39.75
N LEU A 184 -2.13 -10.96 38.64
CA LEU A 184 -0.83 -11.64 38.69
C LEU A 184 0.27 -10.69 39.15
N THR A 185 1.12 -11.13 40.04
CA THR A 185 2.30 -10.39 40.49
C THR A 185 3.42 -10.44 39.44
N ASN A 186 4.33 -9.48 39.47
CA ASN A 186 5.48 -9.47 38.56
C ASN A 186 6.32 -10.75 38.65
N GLN A 187 6.40 -11.33 39.84
CA GLN A 187 7.17 -12.54 40.08
C GLN A 187 6.53 -13.79 39.47
N GLU A 188 5.21 -13.92 39.55
CA GLU A 188 4.47 -15.00 38.88
C GLU A 188 4.53 -14.91 37.36
N ILE A 189 4.52 -13.68 36.82
CA ILE A 189 4.67 -13.46 35.39
C ILE A 189 6.08 -13.82 34.91
N GLU A 190 7.12 -13.45 35.65
CA GLU A 190 8.51 -13.80 35.33
C GLU A 190 8.76 -15.31 35.42
N GLU A 191 8.23 -15.99 36.42
CA GLU A 191 8.35 -17.44 36.59
C GLU A 191 7.70 -18.20 35.43
N GLU A 192 6.53 -17.78 35.00
CA GLU A 192 5.84 -18.38 33.84
C GLU A 192 6.57 -18.13 32.53
N MET A 193 7.14 -16.94 32.37
CA MET A 193 7.98 -16.63 31.19
C MET A 193 9.25 -17.48 31.15
N GLN A 194 9.92 -17.70 32.29
CA GLN A 194 11.10 -18.57 32.35
C GLN A 194 10.75 -20.02 32.04
N ARG A 195 9.58 -20.50 32.46
CA ARG A 195 9.05 -21.82 32.08
C ARG A 195 8.86 -21.97 30.60
N LEU A 196 8.25 -20.96 29.95
CA LEU A 196 8.02 -20.96 28.52
C LEU A 196 9.32 -20.88 27.70
N MET A 197 10.32 -20.15 28.19
CA MET A 197 11.62 -20.04 27.53
C MET A 197 12.53 -21.25 27.80
N GLY A 198 12.44 -21.90 28.98
CA GLY A 198 13.21 -23.09 29.28
C GLY A 198 12.69 -24.40 28.66
N GLY A 199 11.47 -24.39 28.08
CA GLY A 199 10.90 -25.54 27.39
C GLY A 199 11.30 -25.70 25.91
N VAL A 200 12.12 -24.80 25.37
CA VAL A 200 12.54 -24.82 23.94
C VAL A 200 13.87 -25.56 23.73
N ASP A 201 14.62 -25.88 24.78
CA ASP A 201 15.94 -26.54 24.67
C ASP A 201 15.90 -28.08 24.80
N GLY A 202 14.77 -28.70 24.59
CA GLY A 202 14.59 -30.13 24.81
C GLY A 202 13.99 -30.96 23.67
N GLU A 203 14.36 -30.72 22.40
CA GLU A 203 14.22 -31.73 21.34
C GLU A 203 15.24 -31.43 20.22
N CYS A 204 16.38 -32.14 20.30
CA CYS A 204 17.22 -32.49 19.14
C CYS A 204 16.88 -33.87 18.66
#